data_07ee6b01f88881ecedd7ffc463ce71bc
#
_entry.id   07ee6b01f88881ecedd7ffc463ce71bc
#
_cell.length_a   1.000
_cell.length_b   1.000
_cell.length_c   1.000
_cell.angle_alpha   90.00
_cell.angle_beta   90.00
_cell.angle_gamma   90.00
#
_symmetry.space_group_name_H-M   'P 1'
#
loop_
_entity.id
_entity.type
_entity.pdbx_description
1 polymer ?
#
loop_
_entity_poly.entity_id
_entity_poly.type
_entity_poly.pdbx_seq_one_letter_code
_entity_poly.pdbx_strand_id
1 'polypeptide(L)'
;MSNLNEAEDYKILSFETDAKIPDSKNQSDIIKFNENNKIVEKSKTNPYHFFKRGLDVAIASVALVVLSPVFLATSIAIKLDSKGPVIFKQKRTGKDGKEFNLYKLRSMVADNDVHDFSSQDRHTKVGNFIRKTSLDELPQLVNILKGDMAFIGPRPWIPDYYENMNEEQRHRCDVLPGITGLAQASGRNNISIFDKINYDLEYVENYSLKEDINVVFKTVKTVLSKEGADAGKNTIQNELEDLKNQFNYLEVENKNIENIGDINNYIKV
;
A
#
# COMPACT_ATOMS: atom_id res chain seq x y z
N MET A 1 -30.41 7.43 -55.34
CA MET A 1 -30.76 6.94 -54.03
C MET A 1 -29.87 5.75 -53.73
N SER A 2 -28.74 5.99 -53.16
CA SER A 2 -27.73 4.99 -52.88
C SER A 2 -27.28 5.21 -51.44
N ASN A 3 -27.58 4.26 -50.59
CA ASN A 3 -27.12 4.21 -49.21
C ASN A 3 -25.67 3.77 -49.20
N LEU A 4 -24.79 4.65 -48.78
CA LEU A 4 -23.44 4.33 -48.42
C LEU A 4 -23.42 3.88 -46.96
N ASN A 5 -23.28 2.58 -46.73
CA ASN A 5 -22.77 2.00 -45.49
C ASN A 5 -21.25 1.86 -45.65
N GLU A 6 -20.52 2.84 -45.25
CA GLU A 6 -19.09 2.71 -45.02
C GLU A 6 -18.87 2.52 -43.52
N ALA A 7 -18.83 1.25 -43.11
CA ALA A 7 -18.13 0.85 -41.90
C ALA A 7 -16.66 0.70 -42.30
N GLU A 8 -15.89 1.78 -42.22
CA GLU A 8 -14.46 1.71 -42.41
C GLU A 8 -13.80 0.93 -41.28
N ASP A 9 -13.20 -0.17 -41.70
CA ASP A 9 -12.23 -0.95 -40.95
C ASP A 9 -11.13 -0.06 -40.34
N TYR A 10 -11.23 0.28 -39.08
CA TYR A 10 -10.09 0.81 -38.33
C TYR A 10 -9.08 -0.32 -38.14
N LYS A 11 -8.14 -0.38 -39.10
CA LYS A 11 -6.96 -1.21 -39.03
C LYS A 11 -6.12 -0.73 -37.83
N ILE A 12 -6.30 -1.35 -36.69
CA ILE A 12 -5.43 -1.17 -35.56
C ILE A 12 -4.02 -1.58 -36.02
N LEU A 13 -3.16 -0.60 -36.23
CA LEU A 13 -1.74 -0.83 -36.41
C LEU A 13 -1.21 -1.42 -35.09
N SER A 14 -1.09 -2.75 -35.07
CA SER A 14 -0.39 -3.46 -34.03
C SER A 14 1.09 -3.08 -34.09
N PHE A 15 1.48 -2.12 -33.24
CA PHE A 15 2.89 -2.01 -32.91
C PHE A 15 3.20 -3.19 -32.00
N GLU A 16 3.97 -4.14 -32.51
CA GLU A 16 4.63 -5.16 -31.74
C GLU A 16 5.62 -4.48 -30.78
N THR A 17 5.11 -4.09 -29.61
CA THR A 17 5.96 -3.93 -28.43
C THR A 17 5.83 -5.23 -27.67
N ASP A 18 6.96 -5.88 -27.33
CA ASP A 18 7.03 -7.08 -26.49
C ASP A 18 6.51 -6.87 -25.04
N ALA A 19 5.81 -5.79 -24.78
CA ALA A 19 5.12 -5.54 -23.54
C ALA A 19 3.86 -6.43 -23.50
N LYS A 20 3.89 -7.48 -22.66
CA LYS A 20 2.71 -8.27 -22.32
C LYS A 20 1.59 -7.33 -21.90
N ILE A 21 0.51 -7.30 -22.69
CA ILE A 21 -0.73 -6.60 -22.31
C ILE A 21 -1.22 -7.21 -21.01
N PRO A 22 -1.49 -6.41 -19.95
CA PRO A 22 -2.02 -6.91 -18.69
C PRO A 22 -3.30 -7.72 -18.95
N ASP A 23 -3.51 -8.76 -18.13
CA ASP A 23 -4.74 -9.57 -18.20
C ASP A 23 -5.95 -8.64 -18.15
N SER A 24 -7.01 -8.94 -18.90
CA SER A 24 -8.20 -8.11 -19.09
C SER A 24 -8.86 -7.66 -17.78
N LYS A 25 -8.66 -8.41 -16.70
CA LYS A 25 -9.14 -8.08 -15.36
C LYS A 25 -8.35 -6.91 -14.75
N ASN A 26 -7.02 -6.91 -14.88
CA ASN A 26 -6.17 -5.84 -14.37
C ASN A 26 -6.40 -4.54 -15.15
N GLN A 27 -6.66 -4.63 -16.45
CA GLN A 27 -6.96 -3.48 -17.30
C GLN A 27 -8.27 -2.79 -16.90
N SER A 28 -9.32 -3.55 -16.56
CA SER A 28 -10.59 -2.99 -16.08
C SER A 28 -10.46 -2.29 -14.72
N ASP A 29 -9.58 -2.77 -13.86
CA ASP A 29 -9.34 -2.18 -12.54
C ASP A 29 -8.52 -0.88 -12.67
N ILE A 30 -7.57 -0.81 -13.59
CA ILE A 30 -6.82 0.41 -13.93
C ILE A 30 -7.74 1.49 -14.49
N ILE A 31 -8.62 1.14 -15.44
CA ILE A 31 -9.57 2.08 -16.05
C ILE A 31 -10.53 2.63 -14.98
N LYS A 32 -11.12 1.77 -14.15
CA LYS A 32 -12.00 2.19 -13.06
C LYS A 32 -11.29 3.08 -12.04
N PHE A 33 -10.02 2.79 -11.76
CA PHE A 33 -9.20 3.62 -10.89
C PHE A 33 -9.08 5.04 -11.44
N ASN A 34 -8.72 5.18 -12.71
CA ASN A 34 -8.53 6.48 -13.37
C ASN A 34 -9.84 7.29 -13.50
N GLU A 35 -10.98 6.63 -13.71
CA GLU A 35 -12.29 7.29 -13.81
C GLU A 35 -12.83 7.81 -12.47
N ASN A 36 -12.47 7.18 -11.36
CA ASN A 36 -13.00 7.51 -10.03
C ASN A 36 -12.16 8.53 -9.27
N ASN A 37 -10.93 8.80 -9.72
CA ASN A 37 -10.02 9.69 -9.01
C ASN A 37 -10.33 11.16 -9.28
N LYS A 38 -10.84 11.84 -8.26
CA LYS A 38 -10.83 13.30 -8.18
C LYS A 38 -9.48 13.73 -7.61
N ILE A 39 -8.94 14.84 -8.16
CA ILE A 39 -7.72 15.47 -7.62
C ILE A 39 -7.95 15.75 -6.13
N VAL A 40 -7.20 15.08 -5.28
CA VAL A 40 -7.21 15.35 -3.84
C VAL A 40 -6.49 16.67 -3.59
N GLU A 41 -7.25 17.74 -3.35
CA GLU A 41 -6.62 18.99 -2.93
C GLU A 41 -5.89 18.76 -1.61
N LYS A 42 -4.59 19.08 -1.59
CA LYS A 42 -3.74 18.95 -0.40
C LYS A 42 -4.40 19.66 0.79
N SER A 43 -4.86 18.89 1.76
CA SER A 43 -5.56 19.39 2.94
C SER A 43 -4.67 20.38 3.68
N LYS A 44 -5.04 21.67 3.61
CA LYS A 44 -4.48 22.73 4.46
C LYS A 44 -4.61 22.26 5.91
N THR A 45 -3.51 22.28 6.66
CA THR A 45 -3.34 21.88 8.07
C THR A 45 -4.63 21.59 8.84
N ASN A 46 -5.07 20.34 8.82
CA ASN A 46 -6.23 19.89 9.58
C ASN A 46 -5.87 19.90 11.07
N PRO A 47 -6.55 20.67 11.93
CA PRO A 47 -6.27 20.73 13.37
C PRO A 47 -6.30 19.37 14.05
N TYR A 48 -7.05 18.43 13.48
CA TYR A 48 -7.12 17.05 13.93
C TYR A 48 -5.75 16.37 13.96
N HIS A 49 -4.83 16.75 13.06
CA HIS A 49 -3.49 16.18 13.02
C HIS A 49 -2.74 16.33 14.37
N PHE A 50 -2.82 17.49 14.99
CA PHE A 50 -2.17 17.73 16.30
C PHE A 50 -2.82 16.93 17.42
N PHE A 51 -4.15 16.88 17.45
CA PHE A 51 -4.90 16.09 18.42
C PHE A 51 -4.56 14.59 18.29
N LYS A 52 -4.65 14.06 17.07
CA LYS A 52 -4.30 12.66 16.77
C LYS A 52 -2.87 12.35 17.18
N ARG A 53 -1.93 13.22 16.87
CA ARG A 53 -0.53 13.04 17.25
C ARG A 53 -0.32 12.95 18.76
N GLY A 54 -0.97 13.82 19.54
CA GLY A 54 -0.95 13.77 21.00
C GLY A 54 -1.49 12.45 21.53
N LEU A 55 -2.62 11.99 20.98
CA LEU A 55 -3.26 10.71 21.34
C LEU A 55 -2.37 9.52 20.99
N ASP A 56 -1.80 9.49 19.78
CA ASP A 56 -0.89 8.43 19.34
C ASP A 56 0.32 8.30 20.27
N VAL A 57 0.96 9.43 20.63
CA VAL A 57 2.11 9.42 21.56
C VAL A 57 1.72 8.91 22.93
N ALA A 58 0.58 9.38 23.48
CA ALA A 58 0.12 8.96 24.80
C ALA A 58 -0.16 7.44 24.84
N ILE A 59 -0.94 6.93 23.84
CA ILE A 59 -1.27 5.50 23.76
C ILE A 59 -0.01 4.66 23.54
N ALA A 60 0.90 5.06 22.63
CA ALA A 60 2.13 4.33 22.34
C ALA A 60 3.05 4.25 23.58
N SER A 61 3.13 5.34 24.37
CA SER A 61 3.92 5.37 25.60
C SER A 61 3.40 4.38 26.64
N VAL A 62 2.08 4.40 26.88
CA VAL A 62 1.43 3.47 27.81
C VAL A 62 1.58 2.02 27.30
N ALA A 63 1.33 1.79 26.00
CA ALA A 63 1.44 0.46 25.41
C ALA A 63 2.86 -0.11 25.52
N LEU A 64 3.91 0.69 25.32
CA LEU A 64 5.30 0.24 25.48
C LEU A 64 5.61 -0.20 26.91
N VAL A 65 5.11 0.53 27.92
CA VAL A 65 5.31 0.15 29.32
C VAL A 65 4.56 -1.14 29.64
N VAL A 66 3.26 -1.21 29.30
CA VAL A 66 2.40 -2.36 29.60
C VAL A 66 2.86 -3.63 28.86
N LEU A 67 3.27 -3.50 27.59
CA LEU A 67 3.69 -4.63 26.77
C LEU A 67 5.19 -4.96 26.88
N SER A 68 5.95 -4.21 27.68
CA SER A 68 7.39 -4.47 27.86
C SER A 68 7.73 -5.89 28.33
N PRO A 69 6.97 -6.55 29.26
CA PRO A 69 7.24 -7.94 29.61
C PRO A 69 7.01 -8.90 28.44
N VAL A 70 5.98 -8.66 27.62
CA VAL A 70 5.69 -9.47 26.42
C VAL A 70 6.81 -9.29 25.39
N PHE A 71 7.26 -8.06 25.21
CA PHE A 71 8.38 -7.75 24.30
C PHE A 71 9.66 -8.46 24.74
N LEU A 72 9.99 -8.45 26.05
CA LEU A 72 11.16 -9.13 26.59
C LEU A 72 11.06 -10.64 26.40
N ALA A 73 9.94 -11.25 26.79
CA ALA A 73 9.74 -12.70 26.64
C ALA A 73 9.85 -13.13 25.17
N THR A 74 9.23 -12.39 24.25
CA THR A 74 9.29 -12.66 22.81
C THR A 74 10.72 -12.48 22.28
N SER A 75 11.45 -11.47 22.75
CA SER A 75 12.85 -11.24 22.38
C SER A 75 13.77 -12.40 22.77
N ILE A 76 13.58 -12.94 23.99
CA ILE A 76 14.30 -14.12 24.47
C ILE A 76 13.96 -15.34 23.59
N ALA A 77 12.67 -15.58 23.32
CA ALA A 77 12.22 -16.69 22.49
C ALA A 77 12.85 -16.64 21.08
N ILE A 78 12.90 -15.44 20.44
CA ILE A 78 13.55 -15.26 19.12
C ILE A 78 15.04 -15.59 19.19
N LYS A 79 15.72 -15.19 20.24
CA LYS A 79 17.16 -15.49 20.42
C LYS A 79 17.45 -16.98 20.60
N LEU A 80 16.56 -17.69 21.29
CA LEU A 80 16.68 -19.13 21.49
C LEU A 80 16.33 -19.94 20.22
N ASP A 81 15.38 -19.40 19.40
CA ASP A 81 14.90 -20.10 18.19
C ASP A 81 15.89 -19.97 17.00
N SER A 82 16.58 -18.82 16.87
CA SER A 82 17.52 -18.61 15.76
C SER A 82 18.60 -17.56 16.07
N LYS A 83 19.79 -17.71 15.46
CA LYS A 83 20.92 -16.76 15.57
C LYS A 83 20.57 -15.44 14.85
N GLY A 84 21.10 -14.31 15.37
CA GLY A 84 21.00 -13.00 14.75
C GLY A 84 20.29 -11.93 15.62
N PRO A 85 20.02 -10.72 15.10
CA PRO A 85 19.39 -9.63 15.85
C PRO A 85 17.92 -9.92 16.14
N VAL A 86 17.38 -9.43 17.26
CA VAL A 86 15.94 -9.55 17.62
C VAL A 86 15.09 -8.63 16.75
N ILE A 87 15.59 -7.41 16.49
CA ILE A 87 14.90 -6.39 15.71
C ILE A 87 15.32 -6.48 14.26
N PHE A 88 14.36 -6.63 13.39
CA PHE A 88 14.47 -6.45 11.96
C PHE A 88 14.13 -5.01 11.58
N LYS A 89 14.88 -4.44 10.66
CA LYS A 89 14.68 -3.08 10.15
C LYS A 89 14.48 -3.14 8.64
N GLN A 90 13.46 -2.44 8.15
CA GLN A 90 13.20 -2.34 6.71
C GLN A 90 12.86 -0.90 6.35
N LYS A 91 13.46 -0.40 5.27
CA LYS A 91 13.09 0.90 4.71
C LYS A 91 11.66 0.89 4.21
N ARG A 92 10.91 1.91 4.54
CA ARG A 92 9.52 2.14 4.14
C ARG A 92 9.31 3.60 3.79
N THR A 93 8.34 3.85 2.92
CA THR A 93 7.90 5.19 2.58
C THR A 93 6.88 5.66 3.60
N GLY A 94 7.11 6.82 4.17
CA GLY A 94 6.27 7.50 5.14
C GLY A 94 5.61 8.75 4.57
N LYS A 95 5.25 9.67 5.49
CA LYS A 95 4.61 10.93 5.13
C LYS A 95 5.48 11.75 4.17
N ASP A 96 4.83 12.41 3.21
CA ASP A 96 5.45 13.23 2.16
C ASP A 96 6.49 12.47 1.33
N GLY A 97 6.36 11.13 1.20
CA GLY A 97 7.30 10.30 0.45
C GLY A 97 8.65 10.05 1.15
N LYS A 98 8.83 10.50 2.39
CA LYS A 98 10.09 10.36 3.12
C LYS A 98 10.30 8.94 3.61
N GLU A 99 11.50 8.40 3.36
CA GLU A 99 11.86 7.07 3.86
C GLU A 99 12.12 7.09 5.37
N PHE A 100 11.70 6.00 6.03
CA PHE A 100 12.04 5.72 7.41
C PHE A 100 12.34 4.24 7.63
N ASN A 101 12.95 3.89 8.77
CA ASN A 101 13.19 2.51 9.14
C ASN A 101 12.02 1.98 9.97
N LEU A 102 11.24 1.08 9.39
CA LEU A 102 10.21 0.32 10.10
C LEU A 102 10.86 -0.74 10.99
N TYR A 103 10.48 -0.80 12.26
CA TYR A 103 10.98 -1.79 13.20
C TYR A 103 9.98 -2.93 13.38
N LYS A 104 10.49 -4.18 13.32
CA LYS A 104 9.72 -5.40 13.59
C LYS A 104 10.54 -6.36 14.44
N LEU A 105 9.88 -7.28 15.13
CA LEU A 105 10.56 -8.46 15.65
C LEU A 105 10.87 -9.41 14.49
N ARG A 106 12.06 -9.99 14.52
CA ARG A 106 12.50 -10.93 13.49
C ARG A 106 11.66 -12.20 13.55
N SER A 107 11.03 -12.53 12.43
CA SER A 107 10.21 -13.75 12.26
C SER A 107 10.80 -14.76 11.29
N MET A 108 11.91 -14.41 10.64
CA MET A 108 12.62 -15.24 9.66
C MET A 108 14.07 -15.45 10.08
N VAL A 109 14.75 -16.46 9.54
CA VAL A 109 16.20 -16.66 9.75
C VAL A 109 16.99 -15.48 9.17
N ALA A 110 18.14 -15.15 9.79
CA ALA A 110 18.88 -13.92 9.49
C ALA A 110 19.59 -13.92 8.13
N ASP A 111 19.82 -15.10 7.53
CA ASP A 111 20.54 -15.24 6.25
C ASP A 111 19.63 -15.03 5.01
N ASN A 112 18.41 -14.55 5.22
CA ASN A 112 17.51 -14.24 4.12
C ASN A 112 17.90 -12.95 3.42
N ASP A 113 18.01 -13.01 2.10
CA ASP A 113 18.01 -11.82 1.27
C ASP A 113 16.66 -11.12 1.43
N VAL A 114 16.69 -9.83 1.78
CA VAL A 114 15.47 -9.02 2.00
C VAL A 114 14.68 -8.84 0.70
N HIS A 115 15.34 -9.04 -0.44
CA HIS A 115 14.76 -8.95 -1.79
C HIS A 115 14.34 -10.31 -2.36
N ASP A 116 14.66 -11.45 -1.71
CA ASP A 116 14.17 -12.75 -2.10
C ASP A 116 12.75 -13.00 -1.56
N PHE A 117 11.75 -12.59 -2.31
CA PHE A 117 10.33 -12.77 -2.00
C PHE A 117 9.83 -14.21 -2.22
N SER A 118 10.66 -15.11 -2.75
CA SER A 118 10.27 -16.49 -3.10
C SER A 118 10.30 -17.47 -1.92
N SER A 119 10.89 -17.07 -0.79
CA SER A 119 11.18 -17.97 0.33
C SER A 119 10.07 -18.00 1.40
N GLN A 120 8.92 -18.58 1.08
CA GLN A 120 7.83 -18.78 2.05
C GLN A 120 8.20 -19.69 3.23
N ASP A 121 9.21 -20.56 3.09
CA ASP A 121 9.54 -21.63 4.07
C ASP A 121 10.60 -21.25 5.11
N ARG A 122 11.06 -20.00 5.18
CA ARG A 122 12.14 -19.61 6.09
C ARG A 122 11.69 -18.96 7.40
N HIS A 123 10.40 -19.08 7.74
CA HIS A 123 9.92 -18.64 9.03
C HIS A 123 10.40 -19.58 10.15
N THR A 124 10.87 -18.98 11.25
CA THR A 124 11.18 -19.74 12.45
C THR A 124 9.90 -20.17 13.16
N LYS A 125 9.96 -21.13 14.08
CA LYS A 125 8.78 -21.58 14.84
C LYS A 125 8.16 -20.44 15.65
N VAL A 126 9.01 -19.69 16.35
CA VAL A 126 8.61 -18.48 17.09
C VAL A 126 8.12 -17.42 16.11
N GLY A 127 8.79 -17.25 14.95
CA GLY A 127 8.42 -16.33 13.90
C GLY A 127 7.00 -16.54 13.39
N ASN A 128 6.60 -17.78 13.14
CA ASN A 128 5.23 -18.13 12.76
C ASN A 128 4.20 -17.74 13.81
N PHE A 129 4.50 -17.95 15.09
CA PHE A 129 3.62 -17.57 16.20
C PHE A 129 3.46 -16.06 16.31
N ILE A 130 4.57 -15.30 16.32
CA ILE A 130 4.52 -13.84 16.48
C ILE A 130 3.82 -13.13 15.30
N ARG A 131 3.93 -13.68 14.08
CA ARG A 131 3.19 -13.15 12.91
C ARG A 131 1.70 -13.41 13.02
N LYS A 132 1.29 -14.62 13.41
CA LYS A 132 -0.13 -14.96 13.61
C LYS A 132 -0.81 -14.10 14.67
N THR A 133 -0.04 -13.68 15.68
CA THR A 133 -0.51 -12.85 16.79
C THR A 133 -0.22 -11.37 16.59
N SER A 134 0.42 -10.97 15.48
CA SER A 134 0.89 -9.60 15.19
C SER A 134 1.84 -9.02 16.26
N LEU A 135 2.44 -9.87 17.11
CA LEU A 135 3.44 -9.45 18.09
C LEU A 135 4.72 -8.95 17.42
N ASP A 136 4.99 -9.38 16.18
CA ASP A 136 6.13 -8.90 15.40
C ASP A 136 6.05 -7.39 15.12
N GLU A 137 4.89 -6.79 15.19
CA GLU A 137 4.69 -5.36 14.96
C GLU A 137 4.85 -4.47 16.20
N LEU A 138 5.02 -5.05 17.42
CA LEU A 138 5.21 -4.28 18.65
C LEU A 138 6.31 -3.21 18.58
N PRO A 139 7.47 -3.43 17.94
CA PRO A 139 8.50 -2.39 17.82
C PRO A 139 8.06 -1.15 17.02
N GLN A 140 6.98 -1.21 16.25
CA GLN A 140 6.43 -0.05 15.53
C GLN A 140 5.91 1.03 16.50
N LEU A 141 5.60 0.69 17.75
CA LEU A 141 5.32 1.69 18.80
C LEU A 141 6.46 2.71 18.93
N VAL A 142 7.71 2.28 18.72
CA VAL A 142 8.86 3.19 18.71
C VAL A 142 8.80 4.11 17.48
N ASN A 143 8.36 3.61 16.31
CA ASN A 143 8.17 4.46 15.13
C ASN A 143 7.06 5.51 15.38
N ILE A 144 5.99 5.13 16.09
CA ILE A 144 4.95 6.08 16.50
C ILE A 144 5.55 7.17 17.39
N LEU A 145 6.31 6.83 18.43
CA LEU A 145 6.93 7.82 19.32
C LEU A 145 7.89 8.74 18.58
N LYS A 146 8.66 8.23 17.62
CA LYS A 146 9.57 9.03 16.79
C LYS A 146 8.84 9.98 15.83
N GLY A 147 7.59 9.73 15.51
CA GLY A 147 6.83 10.51 14.53
C GLY A 147 6.89 9.97 13.11
N ASP A 148 7.43 8.79 12.93
CA ASP A 148 7.48 8.12 11.62
C ASP A 148 6.11 7.53 11.25
N MET A 149 5.28 7.16 12.27
CA MET A 149 4.01 6.48 12.11
C MET A 149 2.92 7.00 13.08
N ALA A 150 1.70 6.60 12.81
CA ALA A 150 0.50 6.71 13.64
C ALA A 150 -0.06 5.30 13.94
N PHE A 151 -1.07 5.16 14.83
CA PHE A 151 -1.81 3.90 14.96
C PHE A 151 -2.65 3.63 13.72
N ILE A 152 -3.32 4.66 13.20
CA ILE A 152 -4.25 4.57 12.06
C ILE A 152 -3.75 5.45 10.92
N GLY A 153 -3.67 4.86 9.74
CA GLY A 153 -3.22 5.52 8.50
C GLY A 153 -2.91 4.51 7.40
N PRO A 154 -2.59 4.96 6.19
CA PRO A 154 -2.15 4.09 5.09
C PRO A 154 -0.97 3.21 5.49
N ARG A 155 -0.99 1.93 5.06
CA ARG A 155 0.13 1.04 5.37
C ARG A 155 1.42 1.52 4.70
N PRO A 156 2.57 1.59 5.44
CA PRO A 156 3.83 2.01 4.83
C PRO A 156 4.37 0.90 3.92
N TRP A 157 4.54 1.22 2.64
CA TRP A 157 5.07 0.29 1.64
C TRP A 157 6.58 0.49 1.45
N ILE A 158 7.25 -0.46 0.76
CA ILE A 158 8.65 -0.32 0.38
C ILE A 158 8.79 0.83 -0.64
N PRO A 159 9.96 1.50 -0.73
CA PRO A 159 10.16 2.65 -1.61
C PRO A 159 9.78 2.39 -3.06
N ASP A 160 10.05 1.19 -3.58
CA ASP A 160 9.74 0.78 -4.95
C ASP A 160 8.27 1.02 -5.36
N TYR A 161 7.32 0.89 -4.42
CA TYR A 161 5.92 1.20 -4.72
C TYR A 161 5.72 2.69 -4.95
N TYR A 162 6.32 3.54 -4.11
CA TYR A 162 6.19 5.00 -4.23
C TYR A 162 6.80 5.53 -5.52
N GLU A 163 7.92 4.96 -5.95
CA GLU A 163 8.61 5.30 -7.18
C GLU A 163 7.74 4.99 -8.41
N ASN A 164 6.94 3.94 -8.34
CA ASN A 164 6.05 3.49 -9.41
C ASN A 164 4.60 4.00 -9.27
N MET A 165 4.32 4.95 -8.37
CA MET A 165 3.03 5.63 -8.24
C MET A 165 3.00 6.92 -9.07
N ASN A 166 1.84 7.24 -9.66
CA ASN A 166 1.57 8.55 -10.22
C ASN A 166 1.35 9.61 -9.12
N GLU A 167 1.23 10.89 -9.50
CA GLU A 167 1.07 11.98 -8.55
C GLU A 167 -0.14 11.82 -7.65
N GLU A 168 -1.28 11.41 -8.20
CA GLU A 168 -2.53 11.21 -7.48
C GLU A 168 -2.41 10.10 -6.44
N GLN A 169 -1.84 8.96 -6.81
CA GLN A 169 -1.60 7.83 -5.91
C GLN A 169 -0.66 8.18 -4.76
N ARG A 170 0.30 9.09 -4.99
CA ARG A 170 1.25 9.56 -3.97
C ARG A 170 0.58 10.34 -2.84
N HIS A 171 -0.63 10.89 -3.06
CA HIS A 171 -1.42 11.55 -2.01
C HIS A 171 -1.78 10.63 -0.85
N ARG A 172 -1.72 9.31 -1.02
CA ARG A 172 -1.80 8.37 0.11
C ARG A 172 -0.73 8.63 1.19
N CYS A 173 0.36 9.29 0.83
CA CYS A 173 1.45 9.65 1.72
C CYS A 173 1.33 11.08 2.32
N ASP A 174 0.23 11.78 2.15
CA ASP A 174 0.02 13.12 2.73
C ASP A 174 -0.20 13.09 4.25
N VAL A 175 -0.49 11.91 4.81
CA VAL A 175 -0.64 11.66 6.25
C VAL A 175 0.42 10.67 6.75
N LEU A 176 0.58 10.55 8.08
CA LEU A 176 1.46 9.54 8.66
C LEU A 176 0.93 8.14 8.34
N PRO A 177 1.80 7.19 7.97
CA PRO A 177 1.40 5.80 7.80
C PRO A 177 0.99 5.17 9.12
N GLY A 178 0.09 4.17 9.06
CA GLY A 178 -0.48 3.50 10.22
C GLY A 178 -0.04 2.05 10.42
N ILE A 179 -0.19 1.54 11.66
CA ILE A 179 -0.15 0.11 11.96
C ILE A 179 -1.37 -0.57 11.32
N THR A 180 -2.55 0.05 11.46
CA THR A 180 -3.77 -0.31 10.75
C THR A 180 -4.27 0.85 9.91
N GLY A 181 -5.17 0.60 8.96
CA GLY A 181 -5.74 1.60 8.07
C GLY A 181 -6.96 1.07 7.33
N LEU A 182 -7.60 1.94 6.55
CA LEU A 182 -8.85 1.62 5.87
C LEU A 182 -8.68 0.44 4.90
N ALA A 183 -7.60 0.42 4.12
CA ALA A 183 -7.30 -0.69 3.21
C ALA A 183 -7.11 -2.03 3.96
N GLN A 184 -6.32 -2.05 5.05
CA GLN A 184 -6.12 -3.27 5.84
C GLN A 184 -7.42 -3.75 6.48
N ALA A 185 -8.29 -2.82 6.90
CA ALA A 185 -9.57 -3.14 7.54
C ALA A 185 -10.65 -3.58 6.54
N SER A 186 -10.53 -3.21 5.24
CA SER A 186 -11.55 -3.46 4.20
C SER A 186 -11.33 -4.74 3.39
N GLY A 187 -10.13 -5.31 3.33
CA GLY A 187 -9.91 -6.52 2.51
C GLY A 187 -8.55 -7.19 2.69
N ARG A 188 -7.65 -6.58 3.47
CA ARG A 188 -6.28 -7.12 3.72
C ARG A 188 -5.54 -7.48 2.42
N ASN A 189 -5.23 -8.78 2.25
CA ASN A 189 -4.43 -9.28 1.12
C ASN A 189 -5.30 -9.72 -0.08
N ASN A 190 -6.64 -9.64 0.02
CA ASN A 190 -7.55 -10.17 -1.00
C ASN A 190 -8.00 -9.11 -2.02
N ILE A 191 -7.57 -7.86 -1.85
CA ILE A 191 -7.90 -6.75 -2.74
C ILE A 191 -6.69 -6.37 -3.61
N SER A 192 -6.95 -5.81 -4.79
CA SER A 192 -5.91 -5.36 -5.72
C SER A 192 -5.06 -4.25 -5.13
N ILE A 193 -3.89 -3.99 -5.73
CA ILE A 193 -3.04 -2.86 -5.33
C ILE A 193 -3.76 -1.53 -5.54
N PHE A 194 -4.56 -1.41 -6.60
CA PHE A 194 -5.35 -0.21 -6.90
C PHE A 194 -6.46 0.01 -5.89
N ASP A 195 -7.16 -1.04 -5.47
CA ASP A 195 -8.16 -0.93 -4.40
C ASP A 195 -7.54 -0.49 -3.07
N LYS A 196 -6.33 -1.01 -2.75
CA LYS A 196 -5.59 -0.56 -1.55
C LYS A 196 -5.27 0.92 -1.62
N ILE A 197 -4.84 1.41 -2.79
CA ILE A 197 -4.56 2.84 -3.01
C ILE A 197 -5.86 3.65 -2.87
N ASN A 198 -6.97 3.20 -3.48
CA ASN A 198 -8.25 3.89 -3.39
C ASN A 198 -8.73 4.03 -1.94
N TYR A 199 -8.68 2.96 -1.14
CA TYR A 199 -9.00 3.05 0.28
C TYR A 199 -8.08 3.98 1.06
N ASP A 200 -6.79 4.00 0.71
CA ASP A 200 -5.84 4.90 1.34
C ASP A 200 -6.11 6.37 0.97
N LEU A 201 -6.48 6.66 -0.27
CA LEU A 201 -6.91 7.99 -0.73
C LEU A 201 -8.23 8.41 -0.06
N GLU A 202 -9.23 7.52 0.01
CA GLU A 202 -10.49 7.74 0.72
C GLU A 202 -10.24 8.12 2.19
N TYR A 203 -9.30 7.43 2.86
CA TYR A 203 -8.91 7.76 4.22
C TYR A 203 -8.27 9.15 4.33
N VAL A 204 -7.39 9.52 3.39
CA VAL A 204 -6.73 10.84 3.37
C VAL A 204 -7.74 11.97 3.15
N GLU A 205 -8.69 11.78 2.23
CA GLU A 205 -9.77 12.75 1.96
C GLU A 205 -10.65 12.98 3.20
N ASN A 206 -11.00 11.88 3.89
CA ASN A 206 -11.90 11.91 5.05
C ASN A 206 -11.15 11.97 6.39
N TYR A 207 -9.88 12.39 6.38
CA TYR A 207 -9.00 12.40 7.55
C TYR A 207 -9.60 13.13 8.75
N SER A 208 -10.13 12.38 9.72
CA SER A 208 -10.85 12.89 10.87
C SER A 208 -10.92 11.86 12.00
N LEU A 209 -11.27 12.30 13.23
CA LEU A 209 -11.55 11.40 14.36
C LEU A 209 -12.65 10.38 14.04
N LYS A 210 -13.68 10.80 13.32
CA LYS A 210 -14.79 9.92 12.91
C LYS A 210 -14.27 8.77 12.04
N GLU A 211 -13.40 9.09 11.08
CA GLU A 211 -12.82 8.06 10.20
C GLU A 211 -11.87 7.14 10.96
N ASP A 212 -11.06 7.65 11.88
CA ASP A 212 -10.22 6.81 12.74
C ASP A 212 -11.06 5.81 13.57
N ILE A 213 -12.16 6.27 14.15
CA ILE A 213 -13.09 5.41 14.89
C ILE A 213 -13.70 4.34 13.96
N ASN A 214 -14.10 4.71 12.74
CA ASN A 214 -14.61 3.78 11.72
C ASN A 214 -13.58 2.70 11.38
N VAL A 215 -12.32 3.09 11.14
CA VAL A 215 -11.22 2.15 10.88
C VAL A 215 -10.98 1.21 12.06
N VAL A 216 -11.04 1.69 13.30
CA VAL A 216 -10.92 0.83 14.50
C VAL A 216 -12.02 -0.23 14.51
N PHE A 217 -13.30 0.16 14.33
CA PHE A 217 -14.42 -0.79 14.30
C PHE A 217 -14.27 -1.82 13.18
N LYS A 218 -13.92 -1.37 11.97
CA LYS A 218 -13.67 -2.26 10.82
C LYS A 218 -12.52 -3.22 11.14
N THR A 219 -11.41 -2.73 11.71
CA THR A 219 -10.24 -3.55 12.08
C THR A 219 -10.63 -4.64 13.07
N VAL A 220 -11.36 -4.29 14.16
CA VAL A 220 -11.83 -5.26 15.15
C VAL A 220 -12.70 -6.33 14.50
N LYS A 221 -13.67 -5.92 13.67
CA LYS A 221 -14.53 -6.85 12.92
C LYS A 221 -13.72 -7.81 12.05
N THR A 222 -12.79 -7.30 11.26
CA THR A 222 -11.94 -8.09 10.34
C THR A 222 -11.01 -9.04 11.09
N VAL A 223 -10.49 -8.64 12.27
CA VAL A 223 -9.67 -9.52 13.11
C VAL A 223 -10.51 -10.66 13.69
N LEU A 224 -11.73 -10.37 14.15
CA LEU A 224 -12.63 -11.37 14.74
C LEU A 224 -13.19 -12.35 13.70
N SER A 225 -13.50 -11.88 12.48
CA SER A 225 -14.01 -12.74 11.38
C SER A 225 -12.93 -13.62 10.77
N LYS A 226 -11.64 -13.38 11.06
CA LYS A 226 -10.48 -14.04 10.42
C LYS A 226 -10.46 -13.93 8.89
N GLU A 227 -11.23 -13.03 8.31
CA GLU A 227 -11.26 -12.77 6.87
C GLU A 227 -9.89 -12.28 6.39
N GLY A 228 -9.42 -12.81 5.26
CA GLY A 228 -8.16 -12.39 4.63
C GLY A 228 -6.89 -12.71 5.42
N ALA A 229 -6.93 -13.66 6.36
CA ALA A 229 -5.75 -14.13 7.10
C ALA A 229 -4.81 -14.98 6.25
N ASP A 230 -5.31 -15.59 5.19
CA ASP A 230 -4.49 -16.33 4.24
C ASP A 230 -3.64 -15.37 3.41
N ALA A 231 -2.39 -15.77 3.13
CA ALA A 231 -1.53 -15.02 2.24
C ALA A 231 -2.24 -14.87 0.88
N GLY A 232 -2.61 -13.64 0.52
CA GLY A 232 -3.29 -13.35 -0.73
C GLY A 232 -2.49 -13.87 -1.92
N LYS A 233 -3.16 -14.14 -3.02
CA LYS A 233 -2.54 -14.58 -4.29
C LYS A 233 -1.59 -13.54 -4.89
N ASN A 234 -1.65 -12.30 -4.42
CA ASN A 234 -0.85 -11.19 -4.91
C ASN A 234 0.49 -11.13 -4.16
N THR A 235 1.56 -11.46 -4.86
CA THR A 235 2.92 -11.23 -4.35
C THR A 235 3.31 -9.76 -4.54
N ILE A 236 4.30 -9.28 -3.75
CA ILE A 236 4.86 -7.92 -3.93
C ILE A 236 5.33 -7.70 -5.37
N GLN A 237 5.88 -8.74 -6.01
CA GLN A 237 6.33 -8.68 -7.41
C GLN A 237 5.19 -8.41 -8.38
N ASN A 238 4.06 -9.12 -8.25
CA ASN A 238 2.89 -8.91 -9.10
C ASN A 238 2.30 -7.51 -8.90
N GLU A 239 2.19 -7.05 -7.65
CA GLU A 239 1.68 -5.72 -7.35
C GLU A 239 2.58 -4.60 -7.91
N LEU A 240 3.90 -4.76 -7.87
CA LEU A 240 4.86 -3.82 -8.49
C LEU A 240 4.79 -3.87 -10.01
N GLU A 241 4.59 -5.05 -10.60
CA GLU A 241 4.41 -5.21 -12.04
C GLU A 241 3.11 -4.52 -12.49
N ASP A 242 2.02 -4.68 -11.75
CA ASP A 242 0.75 -4.00 -12.03
C ASP A 242 0.92 -2.47 -12.04
N LEU A 243 1.64 -1.90 -11.05
CA LEU A 243 1.92 -0.47 -11.00
C LEU A 243 2.79 0.01 -12.16
N LYS A 244 3.83 -0.74 -12.53
CA LYS A 244 4.71 -0.41 -13.68
C LYS A 244 3.94 -0.43 -14.99
N ASN A 245 3.09 -1.43 -15.18
CA ASN A 245 2.27 -1.57 -16.37
C ASN A 245 1.27 -0.42 -16.54
N GLN A 246 0.77 0.15 -15.42
CA GLN A 246 -0.06 1.34 -15.46
C GLN A 246 0.64 2.53 -16.12
N PHE A 247 1.92 2.78 -15.81
CA PHE A 247 2.68 3.87 -16.44
C PHE A 247 2.81 3.67 -17.96
N ASN A 248 3.14 2.46 -18.37
CA ASN A 248 3.27 2.14 -19.80
C ASN A 248 1.92 2.37 -20.53
N TYR A 249 0.81 2.02 -19.90
CA TYR A 249 -0.53 2.21 -20.45
C TYR A 249 -0.88 3.70 -20.59
N LEU A 250 -0.64 4.50 -19.56
CA LEU A 250 -0.90 5.95 -19.57
C LEU A 250 -0.02 6.70 -20.58
N GLU A 251 1.24 6.28 -20.77
CA GLU A 251 2.11 6.85 -21.81
C GLU A 251 1.60 6.55 -23.21
N VAL A 252 1.11 5.33 -23.46
CA VAL A 252 0.54 4.95 -24.76
C VAL A 252 -0.76 5.70 -25.03
N GLU A 253 -1.62 5.85 -24.03
CA GLU A 253 -2.88 6.59 -24.15
C GLU A 253 -2.63 8.08 -24.41
N ASN A 254 -1.72 8.71 -23.69
CA ASN A 254 -1.34 10.12 -23.91
C ASN A 254 -0.75 10.35 -25.32
N LYS A 255 0.13 9.48 -25.80
CA LYS A 255 0.67 9.55 -27.16
C LYS A 255 -0.42 9.39 -28.22
N ASN A 256 -1.41 8.53 -27.96
CA ASN A 256 -2.55 8.36 -28.89
C ASN A 256 -3.45 9.60 -28.89
N ILE A 257 -3.68 10.24 -27.75
CA ILE A 257 -4.46 11.50 -27.64
C ILE A 257 -3.73 12.64 -28.34
N GLU A 258 -2.42 12.77 -28.16
CA GLU A 258 -1.60 13.78 -28.86
C GLU A 258 -1.66 13.58 -30.38
N ASN A 259 -1.51 12.36 -30.86
CA ASN A 259 -1.60 12.03 -32.29
C ASN A 259 -2.99 12.32 -32.88
N ILE A 260 -4.07 12.09 -32.12
CA ILE A 260 -5.44 12.43 -32.55
C ILE A 260 -5.64 13.96 -32.55
N GLY A 261 -5.05 14.67 -31.58
CA GLY A 261 -5.04 16.13 -31.52
C GLY A 261 -4.35 16.76 -32.76
N ASP A 262 -3.24 16.19 -33.18
CA ASP A 262 -2.51 16.62 -34.36
C ASP A 262 -3.29 16.35 -35.65
N ILE A 263 -3.93 15.17 -35.76
CA ILE A 263 -4.78 14.83 -36.94
C ILE A 263 -5.95 15.82 -37.06
N ASN A 264 -6.60 16.19 -35.95
CA ASN A 264 -7.69 17.16 -35.98
C ASN A 264 -7.24 18.59 -36.36
N ASN A 265 -5.97 18.93 -36.16
CA ASN A 265 -5.40 20.19 -36.63
C ASN A 265 -5.13 20.17 -38.14
N TYR A 266 -4.86 19.02 -38.77
CA TYR A 266 -4.67 18.85 -40.23
C TYR A 266 -6.01 18.82 -40.97
N ILE A 267 -7.12 18.46 -40.34
CA ILE A 267 -8.45 18.38 -40.97
C ILE A 267 -9.16 19.75 -41.01
N LYS A 268 -8.63 20.76 -40.34
CA LYS A 268 -9.20 22.13 -40.28
C LYS A 268 -8.62 23.09 -41.33
N VAL A 269 -7.95 22.61 -42.39
CA VAL A 269 -7.47 23.43 -43.50
C VAL A 269 -8.37 23.30 -44.71
#